data_4ebb8f0645ee9bbfdc398ed74baddeb5
#
_entry.id   4ebb8f0645ee9bbfdc398ed74baddeb5
#
_cell.length_a   1.000
_cell.length_b   1.000
_cell.length_c   1.000
_cell.angle_alpha   90.00
_cell.angle_beta   90.00
_cell.angle_gamma   90.00
#
_symmetry.space_group_name_H-M   'P 1'
#
loop_
_entity.id
_entity.type
_entity.pdbx_description
1 polymer ?
#
loop_
_entity_poly.entity_id
_entity_poly.type
_entity_poly.pdbx_seq_one_letter_code
_entity_poly.pdbx_strand_id
1 'polypeptide(L)'
;MNIFIVIPTYNEAKTIGSIVSALEKRGFRIVGVDDGSRDKTIVEANKFGAEIISHAKNAGKGCSVREGLAYAVENGCEAVITMDGDGQHSLNDIDKFLDEYKKTGADLILGNRLHDPKKMPFIRRCTNLFMSFIISLLITKRVDDSQCGYRLISRRVIE
;
A
#
# COMPACT_ATOMS: atom_id res chain seq x y z
N MET A 1 1.09 4.53 -18.32
CA MET A 1 1.65 4.63 -16.94
C MET A 1 1.94 3.24 -16.43
N ASN A 2 3.18 2.95 -16.07
CA ASN A 2 3.59 1.68 -15.50
C ASN A 2 3.46 1.74 -13.96
N ILE A 3 2.28 1.41 -13.46
CA ILE A 3 1.96 1.49 -12.03
C ILE A 3 2.00 0.11 -11.41
N PHE A 4 2.76 -0.04 -10.34
CA PHE A 4 2.82 -1.24 -9.53
C PHE A 4 1.95 -1.09 -8.29
N ILE A 5 1.35 -2.20 -7.87
CA ILE A 5 0.66 -2.30 -6.57
C ILE A 5 1.50 -3.19 -5.66
N VAL A 6 2.02 -2.62 -4.57
CA VAL A 6 2.80 -3.36 -3.56
C VAL A 6 1.91 -3.67 -2.38
N ILE A 7 1.81 -4.96 -2.05
CA ILE A 7 0.93 -5.47 -0.98
C ILE A 7 1.79 -6.26 0.01
N PRO A 8 2.23 -5.65 1.12
CA PRO A 8 2.81 -6.40 2.22
C PRO A 8 1.74 -7.29 2.85
N THR A 9 2.02 -8.57 3.01
CA THR A 9 1.07 -9.57 3.53
C THR A 9 1.67 -10.39 4.65
N TYR A 10 0.83 -10.73 5.64
CA TYR A 10 1.17 -11.67 6.70
C TYR A 10 -0.08 -12.35 7.22
N ASN A 11 -0.27 -13.65 6.90
CA ASN A 11 -1.45 -14.45 7.25
C ASN A 11 -2.80 -13.84 6.76
N GLU A 12 -2.83 -13.46 5.47
CA GLU A 12 -3.99 -12.80 4.82
C GLU A 12 -4.67 -13.70 3.77
N ALA A 13 -4.60 -15.04 3.94
CA ALA A 13 -5.13 -16.02 2.98
C ALA A 13 -6.62 -15.81 2.64
N LYS A 14 -7.40 -15.19 3.54
CA LYS A 14 -8.85 -14.98 3.34
C LYS A 14 -9.17 -13.85 2.37
N THR A 15 -8.28 -12.89 2.23
CA THR A 15 -8.54 -11.61 1.52
C THR A 15 -7.67 -11.44 0.29
N ILE A 16 -6.41 -11.86 0.35
CA ILE A 16 -5.40 -11.55 -0.65
C ILE A 16 -5.79 -12.03 -2.06
N GLY A 17 -6.34 -13.24 -2.20
CA GLY A 17 -6.74 -13.77 -3.51
C GLY A 17 -7.78 -12.91 -4.21
N SER A 18 -8.79 -12.41 -3.50
CA SER A 18 -9.83 -11.54 -4.06
C SER A 18 -9.27 -10.18 -4.46
N ILE A 19 -8.35 -9.63 -3.66
CA ILE A 19 -7.68 -8.34 -3.94
C ILE A 19 -6.85 -8.48 -5.21
N VAL A 20 -5.96 -9.48 -5.27
CA VAL A 20 -5.07 -9.71 -6.42
C VAL A 20 -5.90 -9.94 -7.69
N SER A 21 -6.92 -10.80 -7.64
CA SER A 21 -7.82 -11.05 -8.78
C SER A 21 -8.49 -9.78 -9.31
N ALA A 22 -8.95 -8.90 -8.41
CA ALA A 22 -9.61 -7.66 -8.81
C ALA A 22 -8.61 -6.65 -9.41
N LEU A 23 -7.38 -6.60 -8.93
CA LEU A 23 -6.33 -5.73 -9.44
C LEU A 23 -5.78 -6.22 -10.79
N GLU A 24 -5.60 -7.53 -10.95
CA GLU A 24 -5.16 -8.17 -12.19
C GLU A 24 -6.13 -7.87 -13.33
N LYS A 25 -7.46 -8.02 -13.09
CA LYS A 25 -8.50 -7.68 -14.07
C LYS A 25 -8.47 -6.21 -14.51
N ARG A 26 -7.89 -5.33 -13.71
CA ARG A 26 -7.69 -3.91 -14.04
C ARG A 26 -6.35 -3.64 -14.73
N GLY A 27 -5.55 -4.68 -14.96
CA GLY A 27 -4.27 -4.61 -15.66
C GLY A 27 -3.11 -4.03 -14.84
N PHE A 28 -3.20 -4.05 -13.50
CA PHE A 28 -2.09 -3.64 -12.65
C PHE A 28 -1.04 -4.73 -12.51
N ARG A 29 0.23 -4.34 -12.40
CA ARG A 29 1.30 -5.21 -11.96
C ARG A 29 1.31 -5.28 -10.43
N ILE A 30 1.25 -6.48 -9.89
CA ILE A 30 1.04 -6.71 -8.45
C ILE A 30 2.25 -7.41 -7.88
N VAL A 31 2.82 -6.83 -6.82
CA VAL A 31 3.90 -7.42 -6.04
C VAL A 31 3.40 -7.68 -4.63
N GLY A 32 3.18 -8.94 -4.31
CA GLY A 32 2.90 -9.39 -2.95
C GLY A 32 4.23 -9.62 -2.22
N VAL A 33 4.41 -9.00 -1.07
CA VAL A 33 5.59 -9.29 -0.23
C VAL A 33 5.11 -10.01 1.02
N ASP A 34 5.32 -11.31 1.04
CA ASP A 34 4.92 -12.19 2.13
C ASP A 34 5.94 -12.17 3.26
N ASP A 35 5.54 -11.70 4.41
CA ASP A 35 6.40 -11.54 5.58
C ASP A 35 6.47 -12.81 6.46
N GLY A 36 6.63 -13.96 5.81
CA GLY A 36 6.76 -15.26 6.48
C GLY A 36 5.43 -15.83 6.99
N SER A 37 4.38 -15.76 6.17
CA SER A 37 3.06 -16.34 6.49
C SER A 37 3.14 -17.84 6.75
N ARG A 38 2.27 -18.30 7.64
CA ARG A 38 2.12 -19.71 7.99
C ARG A 38 0.84 -20.34 7.46
N ASP A 39 0.01 -19.55 6.81
CA ASP A 39 -1.23 -19.98 6.17
C ASP A 39 -1.08 -20.07 4.63
N LYS A 40 -2.19 -20.08 3.91
CA LYS A 40 -2.20 -20.19 2.44
C LYS A 40 -2.05 -18.85 1.71
N THR A 41 -1.56 -17.78 2.35
CA THR A 41 -1.44 -16.44 1.76
C THR A 41 -0.74 -16.45 0.41
N ILE A 42 0.46 -17.05 0.34
CA ILE A 42 1.24 -17.14 -0.91
C ILE A 42 0.48 -17.91 -1.99
N VAL A 43 -0.14 -19.04 -1.61
CA VAL A 43 -0.89 -19.87 -2.55
C VAL A 43 -2.06 -19.10 -3.15
N GLU A 44 -2.81 -18.36 -2.32
CA GLU A 44 -3.95 -17.58 -2.78
C GLU A 44 -3.53 -16.40 -3.67
N ALA A 45 -2.45 -15.71 -3.33
CA ALA A 45 -1.93 -14.60 -4.15
C ALA A 45 -1.41 -15.07 -5.51
N ASN A 46 -0.68 -16.18 -5.56
CA ASN A 46 -0.13 -16.74 -6.80
C ASN A 46 -1.20 -17.20 -7.81
N LYS A 47 -2.40 -17.57 -7.37
CA LYS A 47 -3.48 -18.02 -8.27
C LYS A 47 -3.86 -16.98 -9.31
N PHE A 48 -3.65 -15.71 -9.04
CA PHE A 48 -4.10 -14.58 -9.86
C PHE A 48 -2.96 -13.73 -10.41
N GLY A 49 -1.73 -14.31 -10.52
CA GLY A 49 -0.64 -13.67 -11.24
C GLY A 49 0.10 -12.57 -10.48
N ALA A 50 -0.03 -12.49 -9.16
CA ALA A 50 0.85 -11.62 -8.38
C ALA A 50 2.29 -12.15 -8.40
N GLU A 51 3.26 -11.25 -8.54
CA GLU A 51 4.67 -11.56 -8.30
C GLU A 51 4.92 -11.59 -6.79
N ILE A 52 5.50 -12.68 -6.26
CA ILE A 52 5.63 -12.88 -4.81
C ILE A 52 7.10 -12.84 -4.40
N ILE A 53 7.40 -11.95 -3.47
CA ILE A 53 8.63 -11.94 -2.67
C ILE A 53 8.29 -12.55 -1.32
N SER A 54 9.04 -13.53 -0.84
CA SER A 54 8.72 -14.23 0.41
C SER A 54 9.89 -14.23 1.38
N HIS A 55 9.63 -13.84 2.61
CA HIS A 55 10.60 -13.91 3.72
C HIS A 55 10.55 -15.28 4.40
N ALA A 56 11.72 -15.80 4.79
CA ALA A 56 11.80 -17.05 5.58
C ALA A 56 11.19 -16.88 7.00
N LYS A 57 11.14 -15.65 7.51
CA LYS A 57 10.58 -15.27 8.81
C LYS A 57 10.10 -13.83 8.80
N ASN A 58 9.18 -13.50 9.71
CA ASN A 58 8.66 -12.15 9.83
C ASN A 58 9.78 -11.13 10.09
N ALA A 59 9.93 -10.18 9.18
CA ALA A 59 10.90 -9.07 9.22
C ALA A 59 10.21 -7.72 9.48
N GLY A 60 8.89 -7.70 9.48
CA GLY A 60 8.04 -6.53 9.72
C GLY A 60 7.59 -5.81 8.45
N LYS A 61 6.40 -5.27 8.50
CA LYS A 61 5.72 -4.58 7.38
C LYS A 61 6.61 -3.56 6.66
N GLY A 62 7.42 -2.79 7.41
CA GLY A 62 8.31 -1.78 6.82
C GLY A 62 9.37 -2.39 5.92
N CYS A 63 9.91 -3.57 6.27
CA CYS A 63 10.84 -4.32 5.44
C CYS A 63 10.17 -4.77 4.15
N SER A 64 9.00 -5.39 4.26
CA SER A 64 8.20 -5.87 3.12
C SER A 64 7.84 -4.73 2.14
N VAL A 65 7.42 -3.58 2.66
CA VAL A 65 7.13 -2.41 1.80
C VAL A 65 8.39 -1.97 1.06
N ARG A 66 9.53 -1.84 1.76
CA ARG A 66 10.80 -1.40 1.16
C ARG A 66 11.25 -2.34 0.03
N GLU A 67 11.17 -3.65 0.24
CA GLU A 67 11.54 -4.62 -0.78
C GLU A 67 10.60 -4.61 -1.98
N GLY A 68 9.29 -4.49 -1.75
CA GLY A 68 8.33 -4.33 -2.83
C GLY A 68 8.54 -3.06 -3.66
N LEU A 69 8.90 -1.95 -3.00
CA LEU A 69 9.25 -0.70 -3.68
C LEU A 69 10.53 -0.86 -4.51
N ALA A 70 11.59 -1.46 -3.95
CA ALA A 70 12.84 -1.72 -4.67
C ALA A 70 12.60 -2.59 -5.91
N TYR A 71 11.84 -3.67 -5.75
CA TYR A 71 11.45 -4.55 -6.87
C TYR A 71 10.71 -3.78 -7.98
N ALA A 72 9.77 -2.92 -7.61
CA ALA A 72 9.02 -2.13 -8.59
C ALA A 72 9.93 -1.15 -9.35
N VAL A 73 10.90 -0.51 -8.68
CA VAL A 73 11.88 0.38 -9.32
C VAL A 73 12.75 -0.40 -10.31
N GLU A 74 13.30 -1.55 -9.90
CA GLU A 74 14.10 -2.43 -10.77
C GLU A 74 13.34 -2.89 -12.01
N ASN A 75 12.02 -3.04 -11.91
CA ASN A 75 11.14 -3.41 -12.99
C ASN A 75 10.51 -2.22 -13.75
N GLY A 76 11.05 -1.02 -13.57
CA GLY A 76 10.74 0.17 -14.37
C GLY A 76 9.40 0.80 -14.07
N CYS A 77 8.96 0.82 -12.78
CA CYS A 77 7.74 1.52 -12.41
C CYS A 77 7.86 3.04 -12.65
N GLU A 78 6.75 3.70 -12.94
CA GLU A 78 6.62 5.17 -12.90
C GLU A 78 6.18 5.64 -11.51
N ALA A 79 5.31 4.87 -10.88
CA ALA A 79 4.89 5.06 -9.50
C ALA A 79 4.42 3.73 -8.90
N VAL A 80 4.34 3.69 -7.58
CA VAL A 80 3.87 2.54 -6.82
C VAL A 80 2.69 2.95 -5.94
N ILE A 81 1.66 2.13 -5.90
CA ILE A 81 0.61 2.24 -4.89
C ILE A 81 0.86 1.15 -3.85
N THR A 82 1.06 1.53 -2.60
CA THR A 82 1.10 0.57 -1.48
C THR A 82 -0.29 0.41 -0.88
N MET A 83 -0.69 -0.81 -0.55
CA MET A 83 -1.96 -1.09 0.13
C MET A 83 -1.85 -2.34 1.01
N ASP A 84 -2.68 -2.45 2.03
CA ASP A 84 -2.70 -3.60 2.93
C ASP A 84 -3.48 -4.77 2.33
N GLY A 85 -3.08 -6.01 2.66
CA GLY A 85 -3.70 -7.25 2.19
C GLY A 85 -4.97 -7.66 2.96
N ASP A 86 -5.39 -6.87 3.96
CA ASP A 86 -6.50 -7.17 4.88
C ASP A 86 -7.90 -6.86 4.31
N GLY A 87 -7.97 -6.27 3.12
CA GLY A 87 -9.22 -5.91 2.46
C GLY A 87 -9.92 -4.66 2.99
N GLN A 88 -9.28 -3.87 3.87
CA GLN A 88 -9.88 -2.65 4.40
C GLN A 88 -9.82 -1.47 3.41
N HIS A 89 -8.94 -1.53 2.42
CA HIS A 89 -8.79 -0.48 1.41
C HIS A 89 -9.76 -0.70 0.24
N SER A 90 -10.45 0.36 -0.16
CA SER A 90 -11.32 0.33 -1.33
C SER A 90 -10.49 0.36 -2.62
N LEU A 91 -10.66 -0.66 -3.47
CA LEU A 91 -10.00 -0.71 -4.78
C LEU A 91 -10.46 0.41 -5.72
N ASN A 92 -11.65 0.99 -5.50
CA ASN A 92 -12.16 2.12 -6.27
C ASN A 92 -11.37 3.42 -5.99
N ASP A 93 -10.68 3.50 -4.85
CA ASP A 93 -9.89 4.69 -4.54
C ASP A 93 -8.58 4.75 -5.34
N ILE A 94 -8.16 3.65 -5.99
CA ILE A 94 -7.01 3.63 -6.89
C ILE A 94 -7.17 4.68 -8.00
N ASP A 95 -8.36 4.79 -8.60
CA ASP A 95 -8.60 5.75 -9.67
C ASP A 95 -8.39 7.20 -9.19
N LYS A 96 -8.81 7.50 -7.96
CA LYS A 96 -8.58 8.81 -7.34
C LYS A 96 -7.08 9.12 -7.18
N PHE A 97 -6.28 8.13 -6.77
CA PHE A 97 -4.82 8.29 -6.69
C PHE A 97 -4.21 8.57 -8.07
N LEU A 98 -4.63 7.82 -9.08
CA LEU A 98 -4.13 7.96 -10.44
C LEU A 98 -4.53 9.31 -11.06
N ASP A 99 -5.77 9.75 -10.84
CA ASP A 99 -6.26 11.03 -11.35
C ASP A 99 -5.55 12.19 -10.66
N GLU A 100 -5.36 12.13 -9.34
CA GLU A 100 -4.61 13.15 -8.60
C GLU A 100 -3.13 13.18 -9.01
N TYR A 101 -2.52 12.02 -9.23
CA TYR A 101 -1.14 11.92 -9.71
C TYR A 101 -0.99 12.54 -11.11
N LYS A 102 -1.90 12.25 -12.05
CA LYS A 102 -1.90 12.83 -13.39
C LYS A 102 -2.07 14.35 -13.36
N LYS A 103 -2.95 14.84 -12.47
CA LYS A 103 -3.30 16.25 -12.35
C LYS A 103 -2.19 17.08 -11.72
N THR A 104 -1.53 16.55 -10.69
CA THR A 104 -0.61 17.33 -9.85
C THR A 104 0.86 16.99 -10.07
N GLY A 105 1.16 15.78 -10.54
CA GLY A 105 2.52 15.25 -10.57
C GLY A 105 3.14 15.09 -9.17
N ALA A 106 2.31 15.00 -8.12
CA ALA A 106 2.76 14.93 -6.75
C ALA A 106 3.56 13.65 -6.50
N ASP A 107 4.71 13.77 -5.84
CA ASP A 107 5.58 12.64 -5.55
C ASP A 107 5.04 11.68 -4.48
N LEU A 108 4.16 12.18 -3.61
CA LEU A 108 3.51 11.39 -2.57
C LEU A 108 2.05 11.81 -2.43
N ILE A 109 1.14 10.85 -2.59
CA ILE A 109 -0.29 11.03 -2.35
C ILE A 109 -0.71 10.05 -1.26
N LEU A 110 -1.28 10.56 -0.19
CA LEU A 110 -1.70 9.79 0.96
C LEU A 110 -3.21 9.58 0.95
N GLY A 111 -3.65 8.35 1.18
CA GLY A 111 -5.04 8.07 1.49
C GLY A 111 -5.41 8.65 2.86
N ASN A 112 -6.66 9.07 3.02
CA ASN A 112 -7.17 9.58 4.29
C ASN A 112 -8.31 8.67 4.79
N ARG A 113 -8.06 7.93 5.88
CA ARG A 113 -9.02 7.03 6.52
C ARG A 113 -9.90 7.74 7.55
N LEU A 114 -9.57 8.98 7.91
CA LEU A 114 -10.28 9.73 8.95
C LEU A 114 -11.69 10.19 8.54
N HIS A 115 -12.04 10.05 7.25
CA HIS A 115 -13.39 10.30 6.76
C HIS A 115 -14.45 9.30 7.27
N ASP A 116 -14.05 8.09 7.70
CA ASP A 116 -14.96 7.11 8.31
C ASP A 116 -14.50 6.78 9.75
N PRO A 117 -14.79 7.66 10.73
CA PRO A 117 -14.30 7.53 12.09
C PRO A 117 -14.86 6.30 12.83
N LYS A 118 -15.92 5.67 12.33
CA LYS A 118 -16.56 4.51 12.98
C LYS A 118 -15.70 3.23 12.92
N LYS A 119 -14.73 3.18 12.01
CA LYS A 119 -13.87 1.99 11.78
C LYS A 119 -12.55 2.02 12.55
N MET A 120 -12.21 3.12 13.25
CA MET A 120 -10.93 3.24 13.94
C MET A 120 -11.12 3.37 15.45
N PRO A 121 -10.44 2.52 16.27
CA PRO A 121 -10.43 2.67 17.72
C PRO A 121 -9.98 4.07 18.15
N PHE A 122 -10.62 4.63 19.18
CA PHE A 122 -10.39 6.00 19.65
C PHE A 122 -8.90 6.30 19.93
N ILE A 123 -8.21 5.38 20.60
CA ILE A 123 -6.77 5.52 20.94
C ILE A 123 -5.93 5.65 19.66
N ARG A 124 -6.14 4.78 18.66
CA ARG A 124 -5.43 4.86 17.38
C ARG A 124 -5.69 6.17 16.64
N ARG A 125 -6.93 6.68 16.74
CA ARG A 125 -7.28 7.96 16.14
C ARG A 125 -6.52 9.12 16.80
N CYS A 126 -6.46 9.17 18.12
CA CYS A 126 -5.70 10.18 18.85
C CYS A 126 -4.22 10.14 18.53
N THR A 127 -3.62 8.93 18.53
CA THR A 127 -2.20 8.76 18.18
C THR A 127 -1.91 9.21 16.74
N ASN A 128 -2.78 8.84 15.79
CA ASN A 128 -2.61 9.25 14.39
C ASN A 128 -2.72 10.76 14.21
N LEU A 129 -3.72 11.40 14.82
CA LEU A 129 -3.89 12.86 14.78
C LEU A 129 -2.67 13.57 15.37
N PHE A 130 -2.16 13.09 16.52
CA PHE A 130 -0.98 13.65 17.16
C PHE A 130 0.26 13.53 16.28
N MET A 131 0.51 12.35 15.70
CA MET A 131 1.63 12.13 14.79
C MET A 131 1.50 12.95 13.51
N SER A 132 0.31 13.02 12.94
CA SER A 132 0.04 13.83 11.75
C SER A 132 0.24 15.32 12.02
N PHE A 133 -0.11 15.80 13.21
CA PHE A 133 0.14 17.17 13.64
C PHE A 133 1.65 17.47 13.73
N ILE A 134 2.43 16.59 14.39
CA ILE A 134 3.90 16.74 14.48
C ILE A 134 4.53 16.76 13.09
N ILE A 135 4.16 15.81 12.20
CA ILE A 135 4.69 15.75 10.85
C ILE A 135 4.31 17.01 10.08
N SER A 136 3.07 17.48 10.18
CA SER A 136 2.61 18.71 9.51
C SER A 136 3.43 19.94 9.95
N LEU A 137 3.79 20.00 11.24
CA LEU A 137 4.62 21.08 11.78
C LEU A 137 6.05 21.04 11.21
N LEU A 138 6.64 19.82 11.12
CA LEU A 138 8.01 19.65 10.63
C LEU A 138 8.16 19.94 9.14
N ILE A 139 7.16 19.56 8.33
CA ILE A 139 7.23 19.74 6.87
C ILE A 139 6.53 21.01 6.37
N THR A 140 5.94 21.80 7.29
CA THR A 140 5.18 23.03 6.99
C THR A 140 4.03 22.82 5.99
N LYS A 141 3.51 21.58 5.91
CA LYS A 141 2.36 21.20 5.08
C LYS A 141 1.39 20.36 5.89
N ARG A 142 0.09 20.53 5.64
CA ARG A 142 -0.94 19.77 6.33
C ARG A 142 -0.95 18.31 5.88
N VAL A 143 -0.79 17.38 6.83
CA VAL A 143 -0.93 15.93 6.65
C VAL A 143 -2.06 15.45 7.54
N ASP A 144 -3.16 14.98 6.96
CA ASP A 144 -4.35 14.58 7.72
C ASP A 144 -4.20 13.16 8.31
N ASP A 145 -3.63 12.19 7.57
CA ASP A 145 -3.42 10.80 7.99
C ASP A 145 -2.02 10.31 7.61
N SER A 146 -1.04 10.55 8.48
CA SER A 146 0.35 10.13 8.26
C SER A 146 0.57 8.62 8.38
N GLN A 147 -0.34 7.90 9.02
CA GLN A 147 -0.21 6.46 9.26
C GLN A 147 -1.02 5.60 8.27
N CYS A 148 -1.64 6.21 7.27
CA CYS A 148 -2.34 5.46 6.23
C CYS A 148 -1.34 4.63 5.42
N GLY A 149 -1.57 3.31 5.31
CA GLY A 149 -0.78 2.41 4.47
C GLY A 149 -1.09 2.52 2.98
N TYR A 150 -2.21 3.18 2.64
CA TYR A 150 -2.65 3.38 1.26
C TYR A 150 -2.04 4.66 0.70
N ARG A 151 -1.05 4.53 -0.17
CA ARG A 151 -0.23 5.65 -0.68
C ARG A 151 0.12 5.42 -2.13
N LEU A 152 0.16 6.49 -2.91
CA LEU A 152 0.86 6.50 -4.19
C LEU A 152 2.20 7.22 -3.99
N ILE A 153 3.28 6.60 -4.46
CA ILE A 153 4.65 7.10 -4.33
C ILE A 153 5.28 7.10 -5.73
N SER A 154 5.73 8.25 -6.20
CA SER A 154 6.43 8.35 -7.48
C SER A 154 7.81 7.66 -7.40
N ARG A 155 8.29 7.16 -8.54
CA ARG A 155 9.63 6.57 -8.64
C ARG A 155 10.72 7.50 -8.09
N ARG A 156 10.62 8.81 -8.36
CA ARG A 156 11.61 9.81 -7.93
C ARG A 156 11.88 9.86 -6.42
N VAL A 157 10.92 9.43 -5.61
CA VAL A 157 11.04 9.42 -4.13
C VAL A 157 11.50 8.06 -3.62
N ILE A 158 11.33 7.01 -4.41
CA ILE A 158 11.73 5.66 -4.03
C ILE A 158 13.23 5.44 -4.25
N GLU A 159 13.78 6.02 -5.33
CA GLU A 159 15.23 6.05 -5.64
C GLU A 159 16.00 6.92 -4.67
#